data_8e0805478e32c84d03644fb1782c31bc
#
_entry.id   8e0805478e32c84d03644fb1782c31bc
#
_cell.length_a   1.000
_cell.length_b   1.000
_cell.length_c   1.000
_cell.angle_alpha   90.00
_cell.angle_beta   90.00
_cell.angle_gamma   90.00
#
_symmetry.space_group_name_H-M   'P 1'
#
loop_
_entity.id
_entity.type
_entity.pdbx_description
1 polymer ?
#
loop_
_entity_poly.entity_id
_entity_poly.type
_entity_poly.pdbx_seq_one_letter_code
_entity_poly.pdbx_strand_id
1 'polypeptide(L)'
;MVICGHECEIADYKDNVSFRIDKNASGKNVPQMMFNAQTADKQWFGNGGDGWLRIMEFMPDGKTIKIKTFSPLFALSPLTCDKSWRTDSYDQFDITIE
;
A
#
# COMPACT_ATOMS: atom_id res chain seq x y z
N MET A 1 -0.10 -2.28 15.34
CA MET A 1 -0.44 -2.04 13.93
C MET A 1 -1.16 -3.23 13.35
N VAL A 2 -2.17 -3.01 12.55
CA VAL A 2 -2.94 -4.08 11.88
C VAL A 2 -2.73 -3.95 10.38
N ILE A 3 -2.43 -5.08 9.72
CA ILE A 3 -2.26 -5.14 8.27
C ILE A 3 -3.25 -6.16 7.74
N CYS A 4 -3.99 -5.81 6.69
CA CYS A 4 -4.96 -6.71 6.07
C CYS A 4 -4.96 -6.55 4.56
N GLY A 5 -5.64 -7.46 3.89
CA GLY A 5 -5.78 -7.47 2.43
C GLY A 5 -7.00 -8.24 2.01
N HIS A 6 -6.98 -8.72 0.79
CA HIS A 6 -8.03 -9.55 0.18
C HIS A 6 -9.36 -8.84 -0.06
N GLU A 7 -9.52 -7.60 0.37
CA GLU A 7 -10.68 -6.79 -0.03
C GLU A 7 -10.50 -6.39 -1.48
N CYS A 8 -11.50 -6.69 -2.32
CA CYS A 8 -11.35 -6.56 -3.76
C CYS A 8 -12.60 -5.96 -4.39
N GLU A 9 -12.61 -4.64 -4.51
CA GLU A 9 -13.63 -3.92 -5.25
C GLU A 9 -13.20 -3.80 -6.70
N ILE A 10 -14.14 -4.06 -7.61
CA ILE A 10 -13.86 -4.04 -9.05
C ILE A 10 -13.71 -2.61 -9.57
N ALA A 11 -14.36 -1.64 -8.92
CA ALA A 11 -14.49 -0.29 -9.44
C ALA A 11 -13.16 0.44 -9.57
N ASP A 12 -12.31 0.41 -8.52
CA ASP A 12 -11.11 1.22 -8.51
C ASP A 12 -10.08 0.67 -7.53
N TYR A 13 -8.79 0.77 -7.90
CA TYR A 13 -7.68 0.37 -7.03
C TYR A 13 -7.72 1.09 -5.68
N LYS A 14 -8.01 2.38 -5.67
CA LYS A 14 -8.02 3.16 -4.42
C LYS A 14 -9.03 2.66 -3.39
N ASP A 15 -10.05 1.91 -3.84
CA ASP A 15 -11.05 1.34 -2.94
C ASP A 15 -10.54 0.08 -2.25
N ASN A 16 -9.41 -0.46 -2.71
CA ASN A 16 -8.79 -1.68 -2.18
C ASN A 16 -7.55 -1.38 -1.34
N VAL A 17 -7.22 -0.11 -1.16
CA VAL A 17 -6.12 0.34 -0.32
C VAL A 17 -6.63 1.40 0.65
N SER A 18 -6.25 1.27 1.90
CA SER A 18 -6.66 2.25 2.89
C SER A 18 -5.70 2.28 4.07
N PHE A 19 -5.73 3.39 4.76
CA PHE A 19 -4.99 3.57 6.00
C PHE A 19 -5.83 4.40 6.95
N ARG A 20 -5.93 3.95 8.19
CA ARG A 20 -6.60 4.72 9.24
C ARG A 20 -5.96 4.44 10.59
N ILE A 21 -6.21 5.34 11.53
CA ILE A 21 -5.74 5.20 12.91
C ILE A 21 -6.96 5.19 13.81
N ASP A 22 -7.10 4.13 14.61
CA ASP A 22 -8.15 4.02 15.62
C ASP A 22 -7.50 3.83 16.99
N LYS A 23 -8.22 4.20 18.04
CA LYS A 23 -7.75 3.98 19.41
C LYS A 23 -8.16 2.60 19.91
N ASN A 24 -7.23 1.94 20.62
CA ASN A 24 -7.56 0.68 21.30
C ASN A 24 -8.21 0.94 22.66
N ALA A 25 -8.52 -0.13 23.40
CA ALA A 25 -9.14 -0.03 24.72
C ALA A 25 -8.31 0.76 25.73
N SER A 26 -6.99 0.84 25.53
CA SER A 26 -6.08 1.61 26.41
C SER A 26 -5.93 3.07 25.96
N GLY A 27 -6.62 3.49 24.90
CA GLY A 27 -6.53 4.84 24.39
C GLY A 27 -5.32 5.11 23.49
N LYS A 28 -4.55 4.09 23.13
CA LYS A 28 -3.40 4.23 22.24
C LYS A 28 -3.83 4.11 20.78
N ASN A 29 -3.15 4.84 19.91
CA ASN A 29 -3.41 4.78 18.49
C ASN A 29 -2.96 3.45 17.89
N VAL A 30 -3.83 2.85 17.08
CA VAL A 30 -3.53 1.62 16.34
C VAL A 30 -3.62 1.92 14.86
N PRO A 31 -2.47 2.04 14.17
CA PRO A 31 -2.47 2.18 12.71
C PRO A 31 -2.99 0.90 12.06
N GLN A 32 -3.85 1.08 11.05
CA GLN A 32 -4.44 -0.02 10.31
C GLN A 32 -4.24 0.24 8.82
N MET A 33 -3.68 -0.73 8.11
CA MET A 33 -3.39 -0.61 6.68
C MET A 33 -4.00 -1.78 5.93
N MET A 34 -4.72 -1.48 4.85
CA MET A 34 -5.26 -2.47 3.92
C MET A 34 -4.60 -2.26 2.56
N PHE A 35 -4.23 -3.37 1.92
CA PHE A 35 -3.63 -3.32 0.59
C PHE A 35 -4.04 -4.54 -0.21
N ASN A 36 -4.63 -4.29 -1.40
CA ASN A 36 -4.90 -5.31 -2.38
C ASN A 36 -4.81 -4.68 -3.78
N ALA A 37 -3.86 -5.14 -4.57
CA ALA A 37 -3.61 -4.62 -5.91
C ALA A 37 -4.19 -5.49 -7.03
N GLN A 38 -4.98 -6.51 -6.72
CA GLN A 38 -5.46 -7.47 -7.72
C GLN A 38 -6.27 -6.84 -8.85
N THR A 39 -6.92 -5.72 -8.60
CA THR A 39 -7.71 -5.00 -9.60
C THR A 39 -7.07 -3.66 -9.98
N ALA A 40 -5.75 -3.55 -9.83
CA ALA A 40 -5.04 -2.28 -10.02
C ALA A 40 -5.35 -1.60 -11.36
N ASP A 41 -5.33 -2.32 -12.46
CA ASP A 41 -5.62 -1.74 -13.78
C ASP A 41 -7.05 -2.06 -14.23
N LYS A 42 -7.98 -1.99 -13.27
CA LYS A 42 -9.42 -2.22 -13.46
C LYS A 42 -9.75 -3.65 -13.89
N GLN A 43 -10.73 -4.24 -13.25
CA GLN A 43 -11.34 -5.50 -13.66
C GLN A 43 -10.36 -6.61 -14.07
N TRP A 44 -9.23 -6.71 -13.39
CA TRP A 44 -8.24 -7.77 -13.62
C TRP A 44 -7.41 -7.63 -14.90
N PHE A 45 -7.47 -6.49 -15.59
CA PHE A 45 -6.66 -6.28 -16.80
C PHE A 45 -5.16 -6.18 -16.52
N GLY A 46 -4.76 -5.87 -15.30
CA GLY A 46 -3.36 -5.74 -14.90
C GLY A 46 -2.75 -7.04 -14.39
N ASN A 47 -2.98 -8.16 -15.06
CA ASN A 47 -2.37 -9.45 -14.69
C ASN A 47 -2.60 -9.83 -13.21
N GLY A 48 -3.75 -9.45 -12.66
CA GLY A 48 -4.05 -9.73 -11.26
C GLY A 48 -3.29 -8.83 -10.29
N GLY A 49 -2.85 -7.64 -10.74
CA GLY A 49 -2.22 -6.67 -9.87
C GLY A 49 -0.86 -6.15 -10.29
N ASP A 50 -0.39 -6.54 -11.48
CA ASP A 50 0.87 -6.05 -12.07
C ASP A 50 2.09 -6.17 -11.13
N GLY A 51 2.05 -7.11 -10.21
CA GLY A 51 3.16 -7.32 -9.28
C GLY A 51 3.34 -6.22 -8.23
N TRP A 52 2.36 -5.34 -8.04
CA TRP A 52 2.44 -4.29 -7.02
C TRP A 52 2.60 -4.89 -5.62
N LEU A 53 3.56 -4.37 -4.88
CA LEU A 53 3.79 -4.75 -3.49
C LEU A 53 4.00 -3.49 -2.64
N ARG A 54 3.86 -3.67 -1.35
CA ARG A 54 4.03 -2.57 -0.41
C ARG A 54 5.28 -2.79 0.42
N ILE A 55 6.13 -1.76 0.50
CA ILE A 55 7.36 -1.79 1.28
C ILE A 55 7.14 -0.99 2.56
N MET A 56 7.51 -1.59 3.68
CA MET A 56 7.48 -0.95 4.99
C MET A 56 8.92 -0.75 5.46
N GLU A 57 9.37 0.49 5.49
CA GLU A 57 10.72 0.83 5.93
C GLU A 57 10.67 1.37 7.36
N PHE A 58 11.18 0.59 8.29
CA PHE A 58 11.23 0.96 9.70
C PHE A 58 12.43 1.87 9.94
N MET A 59 12.18 3.11 10.34
CA MET A 59 13.24 4.10 10.51
C MET A 59 14.00 3.94 11.83
N PRO A 60 15.24 4.42 11.90
CA PRO A 60 16.07 4.28 13.11
C PRO A 60 15.53 4.97 14.35
N ASP A 61 14.59 5.91 14.20
CA ASP A 61 13.99 6.61 15.35
C ASP A 61 13.06 5.72 16.19
N GLY A 62 12.74 4.52 15.69
CA GLY A 62 11.86 3.59 16.36
C GLY A 62 10.38 3.99 16.36
N LYS A 63 10.02 5.04 15.64
CA LYS A 63 8.67 5.62 15.64
C LYS A 63 8.06 5.73 14.25
N THR A 64 8.87 5.87 13.22
CA THR A 64 8.39 6.14 11.87
C THR A 64 8.53 4.92 10.99
N ILE A 65 7.46 4.59 10.27
CA ILE A 65 7.46 3.59 9.21
C ILE A 65 7.12 4.30 7.92
N LYS A 66 8.00 4.23 6.93
CA LYS A 66 7.72 4.77 5.59
C LYS A 66 7.07 3.69 4.75
N ILE A 67 5.95 4.03 4.12
CA ILE A 67 5.21 3.12 3.26
C ILE A 67 5.43 3.54 1.82
N LYS A 68 5.83 2.58 0.99
CA LYS A 68 6.04 2.78 -0.45
C LYS A 68 5.38 1.64 -1.21
N THR A 69 4.93 1.93 -2.42
CA THR A 69 4.30 0.93 -3.29
C THR A 69 5.10 0.80 -4.58
N PHE A 70 5.53 -0.40 -4.91
CA PHE A 70 6.48 -0.67 -5.96
C PHE A 70 6.08 -1.91 -6.76
N SER A 71 6.33 -1.89 -8.07
CA SER A 71 6.14 -3.05 -8.93
C SER A 71 7.48 -3.50 -9.51
N PRO A 72 8.03 -4.63 -9.04
CA PRO A 72 9.20 -5.24 -9.68
C PRO A 72 8.95 -5.61 -11.15
N LEU A 73 7.72 -6.00 -11.47
CA LEU A 73 7.35 -6.32 -12.84
C LEU A 73 7.54 -5.11 -13.77
N PHE A 74 7.04 -3.94 -13.37
CA PHE A 74 7.20 -2.71 -14.15
C PHE A 74 8.66 -2.28 -14.22
N ALA A 75 9.42 -2.48 -13.16
CA ALA A 75 10.82 -2.10 -13.10
C ALA A 75 11.71 -2.88 -14.07
N LEU A 76 11.30 -4.09 -14.45
CA LEU A 76 12.06 -4.96 -15.35
C LEU A 76 11.90 -4.59 -16.83
N SER A 77 10.91 -3.79 -17.20
CA SER A 77 10.65 -3.46 -18.58
C SER A 77 11.07 -2.02 -18.88
N PRO A 78 11.83 -1.77 -19.97
CA PRO A 78 12.18 -0.40 -20.38
C PRO A 78 10.97 0.49 -20.67
N LEU A 79 9.82 -0.11 -21.02
CA LEU A 79 8.61 0.64 -21.34
C LEU A 79 7.85 1.10 -20.10
N THR A 80 8.06 0.47 -18.94
CA THR A 80 7.29 0.72 -17.73
C THR A 80 8.13 1.03 -16.50
N CYS A 81 9.48 0.99 -16.61
CA CYS A 81 10.35 1.16 -15.45
C CYS A 81 10.19 2.51 -14.76
N ASP A 82 9.81 3.55 -15.48
CA ASP A 82 9.53 4.88 -14.93
C ASP A 82 8.20 4.93 -14.16
N LYS A 83 7.36 3.91 -14.28
CA LYS A 83 6.07 3.79 -13.61
C LYS A 83 6.08 2.73 -12.50
N SER A 84 7.25 2.27 -12.08
CA SER A 84 7.39 1.19 -11.11
C SER A 84 7.05 1.61 -9.67
N TRP A 85 6.96 2.89 -9.38
CA TRP A 85 6.59 3.42 -8.08
C TRP A 85 5.25 4.14 -8.16
N ARG A 86 4.35 3.86 -7.20
CA ARG A 86 3.11 4.61 -7.05
C ARG A 86 3.29 5.62 -5.93
N THR A 87 3.01 6.88 -6.22
CA THR A 87 3.30 8.00 -5.31
C THR A 87 2.06 8.78 -4.86
N ASP A 88 0.87 8.26 -5.11
CA ASP A 88 -0.36 8.87 -4.60
C ASP A 88 -0.38 8.84 -3.07
N SER A 89 -1.19 9.69 -2.46
CA SER A 89 -1.21 9.83 -1.00
C SER A 89 -1.58 8.55 -0.25
N TYR A 90 -2.31 7.64 -0.89
CA TYR A 90 -2.67 6.34 -0.32
C TYR A 90 -1.65 5.25 -0.66
N ASP A 91 -0.64 5.53 -1.46
CA ASP A 91 0.40 4.59 -1.89
C ASP A 91 1.77 4.90 -1.30
N GLN A 92 2.02 6.15 -0.96
CA GLN A 92 3.28 6.59 -0.37
C GLN A 92 2.99 7.53 0.80
N PHE A 93 3.29 7.10 2.00
CA PHE A 93 3.01 7.86 3.22
C PHE A 93 3.86 7.37 4.38
N ASP A 94 3.87 8.15 5.45
CA ASP A 94 4.58 7.81 6.67
C ASP A 94 3.59 7.48 7.79
N ILE A 95 3.93 6.48 8.61
CA ILE A 95 3.16 6.12 9.80
C ILE A 95 4.03 6.43 11.01
N THR A 96 3.44 7.07 12.02
CA THR A 96 4.09 7.26 13.31
C THR A 96 3.51 6.29 14.31
N ILE A 97 4.38 5.52 14.97
CA ILE A 97 4.00 4.55 16.00
C ILE A 97 4.20 5.21 17.37
N GLU A 98 3.21 5.03 18.22
CA GLU A 98 3.32 5.46 19.63
C GLU A 98 4.05 4.43 20.48
#